data_eb824b71ed60c196ed05eee14544bcbd
#
_entry.id   eb824b71ed60c196ed05eee14544bcbd
#
_cell.length_a   1.000
_cell.length_b   1.000
_cell.length_c   1.000
_cell.angle_alpha   90.00
_cell.angle_beta   90.00
_cell.angle_gamma   90.00
#
_symmetry.space_group_name_H-M   'P 1'
#
loop_
_entity.id
_entity.type
_entity.pdbx_description
1 polymer ?
#
loop_
_entity_poly.entity_id
_entity_poly.type
_entity_poly.pdbx_seq_one_letter_code
_entity_poly.pdbx_strand_id
1 'polypeptide(L)'
;MIWVTDAKAFPDSRLWGRFSDNTEGEIDLKDFIASDERPIVAALRDQTAFSAIRVEMDTVVWANGFDLAPEFLYARAKTHASA
;
A
#
# COMPACT_ATOMS: atom_id res chain seq x y z
N MET A 1 -9.67 -2.83 -15.92
CA MET A 1 -9.65 -2.71 -14.44
C MET A 1 -8.30 -3.18 -13.91
N ILE A 2 -7.75 -2.47 -12.95
CA ILE A 2 -6.44 -2.78 -12.37
C ILE A 2 -6.63 -3.41 -10.99
N TRP A 3 -5.86 -4.45 -10.67
CA TRP A 3 -5.81 -5.02 -9.33
C TRP A 3 -4.37 -5.37 -8.97
N VAL A 4 -4.13 -5.59 -7.67
CA VAL A 4 -2.81 -5.93 -7.14
C VAL A 4 -2.59 -7.43 -7.23
N THR A 5 -1.44 -7.84 -7.75
CA THR A 5 -1.09 -9.27 -7.85
C THR A 5 -0.03 -9.67 -6.83
N ASP A 6 0.79 -8.73 -6.37
CA ASP A 6 1.81 -9.01 -5.36
C ASP A 6 2.15 -7.72 -4.63
N ALA A 7 2.63 -7.83 -3.39
CA ALA A 7 3.01 -6.67 -2.60
C ALA A 7 4.00 -7.05 -1.51
N LYS A 8 4.85 -6.09 -1.13
CA LYS A 8 5.80 -6.24 -0.03
C LYS A 8 5.86 -4.93 0.76
N ALA A 9 6.05 -5.03 2.07
CA ALA A 9 6.19 -3.87 2.93
C ALA A 9 7.68 -3.60 3.19
N PHE A 10 8.01 -2.31 3.24
CA PHE A 10 9.37 -1.83 3.53
C PHE A 10 9.32 -0.80 4.64
N PRO A 11 10.49 -0.46 5.24
CA PRO A 11 10.55 0.59 6.26
C PRO A 11 10.04 1.94 5.75
N ASP A 12 9.68 2.82 6.69
CA ASP A 12 9.21 4.18 6.41
C ASP A 12 7.88 4.24 5.67
N SER A 13 6.98 3.29 5.97
CA SER A 13 5.63 3.27 5.42
C SER A 13 5.61 3.21 3.90
N ARG A 14 6.52 2.42 3.33
CA ARG A 14 6.59 2.20 1.88
C ARG A 14 6.18 0.78 1.54
N LEU A 15 5.53 0.63 0.40
CA LEU A 15 5.21 -0.67 -0.18
C LEU A 15 5.87 -0.79 -1.55
N TRP A 16 6.12 -2.01 -1.96
CA TRP A 16 6.30 -2.35 -3.35
C TRP A 16 5.05 -3.11 -3.79
N GLY A 17 4.55 -2.80 -4.99
CA GLY A 17 3.39 -3.51 -5.53
C GLY A 17 3.56 -3.84 -6.99
N ARG A 18 2.98 -4.97 -7.39
CA ARG A 18 2.83 -5.35 -8.79
C ARG A 18 1.35 -5.44 -9.10
N PHE A 19 1.00 -5.03 -10.30
CA PHE A 19 -0.41 -4.92 -10.72
C PHE A 19 -0.70 -5.84 -11.90
N SER A 20 -1.98 -5.99 -12.20
CA SER A 20 -2.46 -6.93 -13.22
C SER A 20 -1.95 -6.64 -14.64
N ASP A 21 -1.51 -5.42 -14.90
CA ASP A 21 -0.91 -5.03 -16.20
C ASP A 21 0.61 -5.18 -16.21
N ASN A 22 1.18 -5.84 -15.19
CA ASN A 22 2.62 -6.03 -14.98
C ASN A 22 3.38 -4.75 -14.60
N THR A 23 2.69 -3.64 -14.38
CA THR A 23 3.31 -2.47 -13.79
C THR A 23 3.71 -2.78 -12.36
N GLU A 24 4.90 -2.36 -11.94
CA GLU A 24 5.32 -2.49 -10.56
C GLU A 24 6.08 -1.25 -10.13
N GLY A 25 6.10 -0.99 -8.84
CA GLY A 25 6.83 0.16 -8.33
C GLY A 25 6.64 0.35 -6.85
N GLU A 26 7.38 1.33 -6.33
CA GLU A 26 7.32 1.71 -4.94
C GLU A 26 6.11 2.62 -4.70
N ILE A 27 5.44 2.37 -3.59
CA ILE A 27 4.26 3.12 -3.18
C ILE A 27 4.59 3.75 -1.84
N ASP A 28 4.79 5.07 -1.82
CA ASP A 28 5.11 5.80 -0.59
C ASP A 28 3.81 6.22 0.09
N LEU A 29 3.58 5.67 1.27
CA LEU A 29 2.39 5.97 2.06
C LEU A 29 2.71 6.78 3.31
N LYS A 30 3.94 7.28 3.45
CA LYS A 30 4.39 7.94 4.66
C LYS A 30 3.52 9.14 5.02
N ASP A 31 3.33 10.06 4.08
CA ASP A 31 2.53 11.25 4.34
C ASP A 31 1.05 10.91 4.54
N PHE A 32 0.54 9.96 3.77
CA PHE A 32 -0.84 9.52 3.92
C PHE A 32 -1.12 8.99 5.33
N ILE A 33 -0.26 8.10 5.83
CA ILE A 33 -0.43 7.49 7.14
C ILE A 33 -0.18 8.51 8.26
N ALA A 34 0.79 9.40 8.09
CA ALA A 34 1.12 10.40 9.09
C ALA A 34 0.02 11.44 9.26
N SER A 35 -0.71 11.76 8.20
CA SER A 35 -1.73 12.81 8.22
C SER A 35 -3.14 12.31 8.48
N ASP A 36 -3.39 11.00 8.40
CA ASP A 36 -4.73 10.44 8.59
C ASP A 36 -4.91 10.13 10.09
N GLU A 37 -5.91 10.74 10.71
CA GLU A 37 -6.12 10.62 12.14
C GLU A 37 -7.03 9.46 12.54
N ARG A 38 -7.59 8.72 11.57
CA ARG A 38 -8.42 7.57 11.90
C ARG A 38 -7.58 6.53 12.65
N PRO A 39 -8.07 5.98 13.77
CA PRO A 39 -7.28 5.01 14.56
C PRO A 39 -6.76 3.83 13.74
N ILE A 40 -7.56 3.33 12.81
CA ILE A 40 -7.17 2.18 11.98
C ILE A 40 -5.96 2.50 11.09
N VAL A 41 -5.83 3.74 10.65
CA VAL A 41 -4.68 4.18 9.84
C VAL A 41 -3.51 4.56 10.74
N ALA A 42 -3.78 5.28 11.81
CA ALA A 42 -2.74 5.69 12.76
C ALA A 42 -1.98 4.50 13.33
N ALA A 43 -2.67 3.35 13.51
CA ALA A 43 -2.03 2.13 13.98
C ALA A 43 -0.93 1.63 13.04
N LEU A 44 -0.99 1.99 11.76
CA LEU A 44 0.00 1.58 10.76
C LEU A 44 1.28 2.40 10.81
N ARG A 45 1.36 3.39 11.69
CA ARG A 45 2.60 4.12 11.95
C ARG A 45 3.63 3.22 12.65
N ASP A 46 3.17 2.17 13.31
CA ASP A 46 4.04 1.14 13.86
C ASP A 46 4.50 0.22 12.71
N GLN A 47 5.81 0.05 12.58
CA GLN A 47 6.37 -0.72 11.45
C GLN A 47 5.91 -2.18 11.45
N THR A 48 5.78 -2.79 12.63
CA THR A 48 5.30 -4.16 12.72
C THR A 48 3.88 -4.29 12.19
N ALA A 49 3.00 -3.35 12.57
CA ALA A 49 1.64 -3.32 12.07
C ALA A 49 1.59 -3.05 10.57
N PHE A 50 2.41 -2.12 10.09
CA PHE A 50 2.48 -1.78 8.67
C PHE A 50 2.94 -2.97 7.82
N SER A 51 3.83 -3.79 8.35
CA SER A 51 4.38 -4.94 7.63
C SER A 51 3.45 -6.14 7.59
N ALA A 52 2.39 -6.14 8.38
CA ALA A 52 1.43 -7.25 8.45
C ALA A 52 0.38 -7.12 7.34
N ILE A 53 0.84 -7.34 6.10
CA ILE A 53 -0.02 -7.20 4.91
C ILE A 53 -0.21 -8.53 4.20
N ARG A 54 -1.27 -8.59 3.40
CA ARG A 54 -1.49 -9.66 2.45
C ARG A 54 -2.21 -9.10 1.23
N VAL A 55 -2.12 -9.81 0.12
CA VAL A 55 -2.93 -9.50 -1.05
C VAL A 55 -4.21 -10.34 -0.96
N GLU A 56 -5.33 -9.66 -0.90
CA GLU A 56 -6.64 -10.30 -0.75
C GLU A 56 -7.68 -9.44 -1.45
N MET A 57 -8.63 -10.08 -2.12
CA MET A 57 -9.68 -9.37 -2.85
C MET A 57 -9.11 -8.32 -3.80
N ASP A 58 -8.02 -8.70 -4.49
CA ASP A 58 -7.38 -7.91 -5.54
C ASP A 58 -6.68 -6.64 -5.05
N THR A 59 -6.43 -6.51 -3.74
CA THR A 59 -5.73 -5.34 -3.21
C THR A 59 -4.89 -5.72 -1.99
N VAL A 60 -4.19 -4.72 -1.43
CA VAL A 60 -3.41 -4.90 -0.21
C VAL A 60 -4.34 -4.70 0.99
N VAL A 61 -4.31 -5.67 1.90
CA VAL A 61 -5.10 -5.63 3.13
C VAL A 61 -4.16 -5.80 4.32
N TRP A 62 -4.32 -4.94 5.33
CA TRP A 62 -3.55 -5.04 6.56
C TRP A 62 -4.26 -5.95 7.57
N ALA A 63 -3.48 -6.50 8.50
CA ALA A 63 -4.02 -7.43 9.50
C ALA A 63 -5.14 -6.82 10.35
N ASN A 64 -5.15 -5.50 10.52
CA ASN A 64 -6.19 -4.81 11.28
C ASN A 64 -7.48 -4.55 10.49
N GLY A 65 -7.54 -5.04 9.24
CA GLY A 65 -8.71 -4.90 8.38
C GLY A 65 -8.70 -3.67 7.47
N PHE A 66 -7.72 -2.81 7.60
CA PHE A 66 -7.62 -1.64 6.72
C PHE A 66 -7.20 -2.10 5.32
N ASP A 67 -7.77 -1.49 4.29
CA ASP A 67 -7.35 -1.72 2.92
C ASP A 67 -7.37 -0.41 2.14
N LEU A 68 -6.74 -0.44 0.96
CA LEU A 68 -6.74 0.70 0.03
C LEU A 68 -7.14 0.17 -1.34
N ALA A 69 -7.86 0.97 -2.09
CA ALA A 69 -8.30 0.57 -3.43
C ALA A 69 -7.08 0.35 -4.35
N PRO A 70 -7.14 -0.66 -5.23
CA PRO A 70 -6.03 -0.90 -6.18
C PRO A 70 -5.70 0.32 -7.01
N GLU A 71 -6.72 1.10 -7.42
CA GLU A 71 -6.52 2.31 -8.23
C GLU A 71 -5.72 3.37 -7.47
N PHE A 72 -5.96 3.50 -6.17
CA PHE A 72 -5.22 4.43 -5.33
C PHE A 72 -3.73 4.04 -5.29
N LEU A 73 -3.46 2.75 -5.08
CA LEU A 73 -2.10 2.23 -5.03
C LEU A 73 -1.41 2.34 -6.39
N TYR A 74 -2.14 2.05 -7.45
CA TYR A 74 -1.62 2.09 -8.81
C TYR A 74 -1.18 3.50 -9.19
N ALA A 75 -1.99 4.50 -8.87
CA ALA A 75 -1.66 5.89 -9.17
C ALA A 75 -0.36 6.32 -8.48
N ARG A 76 -0.17 5.91 -7.23
CA ARG A 76 1.05 6.24 -6.48
C ARG A 76 2.26 5.49 -7.03
N ALA A 77 2.11 4.23 -7.40
CA ALA A 77 3.19 3.44 -7.98
C ALA A 77 3.63 4.02 -9.32
N LYS A 78 2.69 4.42 -10.16
CA LYS A 78 3.01 5.01 -11.46
C LYS A 78 3.74 6.34 -11.33
N THR A 79 3.32 7.15 -10.37
CA THR A 79 3.98 8.43 -10.12
C THR A 79 5.44 8.22 -9.74
N HIS A 80 5.72 7.24 -8.89
CA HIS A 80 7.09 6.92 -8.52
C HIS A 80 7.86 6.30 -9.68
N ALA A 81 7.24 5.41 -10.43
CA ALA A 81 7.89 4.71 -11.53
C ALA A 81 8.30 5.65 -12.66
N SER A 82 7.60 6.76 -12.83
CA SER A 82 7.89 7.72 -13.90
C SER A 82 8.88 8.80 -13.49
N ALA A 83 9.32 8.81 -12.26
CA ALA A 83 10.31 9.77 -11.77
C ALA A 83 11.77 9.35 -12.14
#